data_e5331ed2cb6ef64471db16db933d4a21
#
_entry.id   e5331ed2cb6ef64471db16db933d4a21
#
_cell.length_a   1.000
_cell.length_b   1.000
_cell.length_c   1.000
_cell.angle_alpha   90.00
_cell.angle_beta   90.00
_cell.angle_gamma   90.00
#
_symmetry.space_group_name_H-M   'P 1'
#
loop_
_entity.id
_entity.type
_entity.pdbx_description
1 polymer ?
#
loop_
_entity_poly.entity_id
_entity_poly.type
_entity_poly.pdbx_seq_one_letter_code
_entity_poly.pdbx_strand_id
1 'polypeptide(L)'
;TGVLDQETLQKMTLPRCGVSDVSENGHLNFVAAARIWPKKSLTWKISAYSRTSKLKEYQQRDAIERALQIWARQTPLRFQYKTLGPADLNFKFAVRYHGDDDRFDGPGGVLAHATLPTGGEIHFDDQETWLLGANAEKTGTELYIVAAHEIGHALGLEHSKVRGALMAPFYAYSSYLILHRDDVAGIQNLYGKLFSKRKSAWWFLRK
;
A
#
# COMPACT_ATOMS: atom_id res chain seq x y z
N THR A 1 -10.88 25.53 15.60
CA THR A 1 -12.02 26.40 15.88
C THR A 1 -13.22 25.66 16.46
N GLY A 2 -13.30 24.32 16.33
CA GLY A 2 -14.41 23.48 16.77
C GLY A 2 -15.69 23.63 15.90
N VAL A 3 -15.60 24.36 14.80
CA VAL A 3 -16.69 24.52 13.81
C VAL A 3 -16.31 23.78 12.56
N LEU A 4 -17.26 22.99 12.02
CA LEU A 4 -17.11 22.26 10.77
C LEU A 4 -17.29 23.26 9.60
N ASP A 5 -16.17 23.78 9.10
CA ASP A 5 -16.17 24.69 7.97
C ASP A 5 -16.12 23.96 6.63
N GLN A 6 -16.34 24.70 5.53
CA GLN A 6 -16.41 24.15 4.18
C GLN A 6 -15.10 23.46 3.76
N GLU A 7 -13.94 23.96 4.19
CA GLU A 7 -12.64 23.36 3.89
C GLU A 7 -12.48 22.01 4.61
N THR A 8 -12.91 21.94 5.87
CA THR A 8 -12.94 20.70 6.65
C THR A 8 -13.86 19.66 6.01
N LEU A 9 -15.07 20.07 5.61
CA LEU A 9 -16.00 19.19 4.90
C LEU A 9 -15.40 18.65 3.60
N GLN A 10 -14.77 19.49 2.80
CA GLN A 10 -14.10 19.07 1.58
C GLN A 10 -12.97 18.06 1.86
N LYS A 11 -12.16 18.27 2.91
CA LYS A 11 -11.12 17.31 3.30
C LYS A 11 -11.68 15.96 3.76
N MET A 12 -12.82 15.97 4.45
CA MET A 12 -13.45 14.72 4.92
C MET A 12 -14.01 13.86 3.79
N THR A 13 -14.27 14.45 2.61
CA THR A 13 -14.77 13.73 1.43
C THR A 13 -13.69 13.34 0.44
N LEU A 14 -12.41 13.68 0.71
CA LEU A 14 -11.32 13.29 -0.17
C LEU A 14 -11.07 11.77 -0.09
N PRO A 15 -10.84 11.12 -1.24
CA PRO A 15 -10.42 9.72 -1.26
C PRO A 15 -9.15 9.49 -0.44
N ARG A 16 -9.18 8.50 0.44
CA ARG A 16 -8.07 8.25 1.37
C ARG A 16 -7.92 6.79 1.75
N CYS A 17 -6.79 6.47 2.40
CA CYS A 17 -6.59 5.22 3.12
C CYS A 17 -7.42 5.17 4.41
N GLY A 18 -7.96 4.00 4.74
CA GLY A 18 -8.75 3.76 5.95
C GLY A 18 -7.91 3.49 7.20
N VAL A 19 -6.60 3.30 7.07
CA VAL A 19 -5.73 3.14 8.24
C VAL A 19 -5.73 4.42 9.07
N SER A 20 -5.84 4.29 10.39
CA SER A 20 -5.91 5.43 11.31
C SER A 20 -4.62 6.27 11.30
N ASP A 21 -4.77 7.61 11.31
CA ASP A 21 -3.65 8.55 11.43
C ASP A 21 -3.09 8.64 12.86
N VAL A 22 -3.80 8.09 13.84
CA VAL A 22 -3.42 8.12 15.25
C VAL A 22 -3.36 6.71 15.81
N SER A 23 -2.41 6.45 16.71
CA SER A 23 -2.35 5.19 17.44
C SER A 23 -3.52 5.05 18.42
N GLU A 24 -3.79 3.82 18.87
CA GLU A 24 -4.79 3.53 19.92
C GLU A 24 -4.60 4.37 21.20
N ASN A 25 -3.40 4.87 21.44
CA ASN A 25 -3.06 5.75 22.57
C ASN A 25 -3.23 7.25 22.27
N GLY A 26 -3.85 7.61 21.13
CA GLY A 26 -4.10 9.01 20.76
C GLY A 26 -2.88 9.81 20.34
N HIS A 27 -1.71 9.17 20.22
CA HIS A 27 -0.51 9.81 19.68
C HIS A 27 -0.50 9.70 18.15
N LEU A 28 -0.10 10.78 17.49
CA LEU A 28 0.19 10.73 16.06
C LEU A 28 1.25 9.65 15.83
N ASN A 29 0.97 8.69 14.95
CA ASN A 29 1.82 7.56 14.66
C ASN A 29 3.16 8.04 14.08
N PHE A 30 4.15 8.27 14.94
CA PHE A 30 5.48 8.68 14.51
C PHE A 30 6.57 7.65 14.81
N VAL A 31 6.36 6.77 15.75
CA VAL A 31 7.24 5.65 16.12
C VAL A 31 6.44 4.66 16.94
N ALA A 32 5.52 3.93 16.35
CA ALA A 32 5.09 2.69 16.98
C ALA A 32 6.31 1.74 16.96
N ALA A 33 6.46 0.93 18.00
CA ALA A 33 7.46 -0.14 17.98
C ALA A 33 7.28 -0.90 16.68
N ALA A 34 8.27 -0.81 15.80
CA ALA A 34 8.16 -1.19 14.40
C ALA A 34 7.64 -2.63 14.29
N ARG A 35 6.37 -2.79 13.99
CA ARG A 35 5.80 -4.10 13.66
C ARG A 35 6.36 -4.46 12.31
N ILE A 36 7.27 -5.43 12.28
CA ILE A 36 7.94 -5.90 11.07
C ILE A 36 7.74 -7.40 10.89
N TRP A 37 7.78 -7.85 9.67
CA TRP A 37 7.82 -9.27 9.38
C TRP A 37 9.15 -9.86 9.86
N PRO A 38 9.14 -10.99 10.60
CA PRO A 38 10.37 -11.62 11.10
C PRO A 38 11.18 -12.30 9.99
N LYS A 39 10.69 -12.30 8.77
CA LYS A 39 11.28 -12.92 7.58
C LYS A 39 11.27 -11.97 6.38
N LYS A 40 12.17 -12.18 5.43
CA LYS A 40 12.31 -11.36 4.23
C LYS A 40 11.64 -11.95 2.98
N SER A 41 11.22 -13.20 3.04
CA SER A 41 10.50 -13.88 1.97
C SER A 41 9.04 -14.01 2.38
N LEU A 42 8.17 -13.24 1.74
CA LEU A 42 6.74 -13.19 2.04
C LEU A 42 5.96 -13.82 0.89
N THR A 43 4.98 -14.61 1.23
CA THR A 43 4.02 -15.14 0.27
C THR A 43 2.82 -14.22 0.16
N TRP A 44 2.19 -14.14 -1.02
CA TRP A 44 1.00 -13.35 -1.21
C TRP A 44 -0.03 -14.05 -2.09
N LYS A 45 -1.31 -13.70 -1.93
CA LYS A 45 -2.42 -14.19 -2.74
C LYS A 45 -3.51 -13.14 -2.88
N ILE A 46 -4.41 -13.34 -3.81
CA ILE A 46 -5.69 -12.63 -3.91
C ILE A 46 -6.79 -13.64 -3.57
N SER A 47 -7.48 -13.42 -2.46
CA SER A 47 -8.57 -14.30 -2.02
C SER A 47 -9.92 -13.95 -2.64
N ALA A 48 -10.12 -12.67 -3.02
CA ALA A 48 -11.29 -12.24 -3.78
C ALA A 48 -10.90 -11.09 -4.72
N TYR A 49 -11.17 -11.27 -6.01
CA TYR A 49 -11.02 -10.25 -7.04
C TYR A 49 -12.23 -9.31 -7.07
N SER A 50 -12.02 -8.07 -7.53
CA SER A 50 -13.11 -7.15 -7.82
C SER A 50 -14.05 -7.73 -8.85
N ARG A 51 -15.34 -7.65 -8.57
CA ARG A 51 -16.42 -8.06 -9.46
C ARG A 51 -17.10 -6.89 -10.15
N THR A 52 -16.93 -5.69 -9.63
CA THR A 52 -17.52 -4.45 -10.15
C THR A 52 -16.60 -3.73 -11.11
N SER A 53 -15.29 -3.92 -10.96
CA SER A 53 -14.27 -3.33 -11.82
C SER A 53 -14.31 -3.88 -13.25
N LYS A 54 -14.00 -3.00 -14.22
CA LYS A 54 -13.75 -3.40 -15.62
C LYS A 54 -12.41 -4.11 -15.80
N LEU A 55 -11.54 -4.12 -14.78
CA LEU A 55 -10.26 -4.81 -14.82
C LEU A 55 -10.45 -6.32 -14.70
N LYS A 56 -9.87 -7.06 -15.62
CA LYS A 56 -9.83 -8.54 -15.55
C LYS A 56 -8.93 -8.97 -14.39
N GLU A 57 -9.14 -10.17 -13.86
CA GLU A 57 -8.38 -10.70 -12.72
C GLU A 57 -6.86 -10.65 -12.93
N TYR A 58 -6.38 -10.97 -14.15
CA TYR A 58 -4.96 -10.89 -14.44
C TYR A 58 -4.40 -9.46 -14.39
N GLN A 59 -5.21 -8.43 -14.71
CA GLN A 59 -4.82 -7.02 -14.62
C GLN A 59 -4.77 -6.57 -13.16
N GLN A 60 -5.73 -6.99 -12.34
CA GLN A 60 -5.72 -6.73 -10.90
C GLN A 60 -4.50 -7.37 -10.25
N ARG A 61 -4.19 -8.62 -10.59
CA ARG A 61 -3.01 -9.32 -10.09
C ARG A 61 -1.71 -8.65 -10.54
N ASP A 62 -1.58 -8.26 -11.80
CA ASP A 62 -0.39 -7.55 -12.31
C ASP A 62 -0.17 -6.23 -11.57
N ALA A 63 -1.24 -5.46 -11.33
CA ALA A 63 -1.15 -4.22 -10.57
C ALA A 63 -0.61 -4.44 -9.16
N ILE A 64 -1.13 -5.43 -8.45
CA ILE A 64 -0.68 -5.78 -7.09
C ILE A 64 0.77 -6.29 -7.11
N GLU A 65 1.12 -7.15 -8.06
CA GLU A 65 2.50 -7.65 -8.20
C GLU A 65 3.49 -6.51 -8.46
N ARG A 66 3.17 -5.58 -9.34
CA ARG A 66 3.98 -4.37 -9.59
C ARG A 66 4.09 -3.49 -8.34
N ALA A 67 3.02 -3.37 -7.56
CA ALA A 67 3.00 -2.66 -6.30
C ALA A 67 3.91 -3.31 -5.24
N LEU A 68 3.96 -4.63 -5.16
CA LEU A 68 4.93 -5.35 -4.33
C LEU A 68 6.38 -5.12 -4.80
N GLN A 69 6.60 -5.09 -6.11
CA GLN A 69 7.94 -4.92 -6.69
C GLN A 69 8.55 -3.55 -6.42
N ILE A 70 7.75 -2.48 -6.26
CA ILE A 70 8.29 -1.15 -5.94
C ILE A 70 9.02 -1.16 -4.59
N TRP A 71 8.50 -1.88 -3.60
CA TRP A 71 9.12 -2.07 -2.28
C TRP A 71 10.29 -3.06 -2.31
N ALA A 72 10.16 -4.15 -3.08
CA ALA A 72 11.23 -5.12 -3.26
C ALA A 72 12.50 -4.52 -3.87
N ARG A 73 12.37 -3.49 -4.70
CA ARG A 73 13.52 -2.78 -5.29
C ARG A 73 14.29 -1.93 -4.28
N GLN A 74 13.70 -1.60 -3.14
CA GLN A 74 14.31 -0.77 -2.10
C GLN A 74 14.91 -1.56 -0.94
N THR A 75 14.53 -2.83 -0.80
CA THR A 75 14.79 -3.66 0.39
C THR A 75 15.20 -5.08 0.01
N PRO A 76 15.70 -5.90 0.95
CA PRO A 76 15.92 -7.33 0.74
C PRO A 76 14.64 -8.17 0.70
N LEU A 77 13.44 -7.57 0.77
CA LEU A 77 12.18 -8.30 0.73
C LEU A 77 11.97 -8.99 -0.63
N ARG A 78 11.36 -10.16 -0.58
CA ARG A 78 10.98 -10.95 -1.75
C ARG A 78 9.53 -11.40 -1.59
N PHE A 79 8.78 -11.36 -2.67
CA PHE A 79 7.36 -11.71 -2.71
C PHE A 79 7.13 -12.87 -3.65
N GLN A 80 6.40 -13.88 -3.17
CA GLN A 80 6.08 -15.08 -3.95
C GLN A 80 4.57 -15.27 -3.99
N TYR A 81 4.01 -15.30 -5.18
CA TYR A 81 2.58 -15.56 -5.39
C TYR A 81 2.22 -17.00 -5.03
N LYS A 82 1.08 -17.18 -4.37
CA LYS A 82 0.47 -18.49 -4.07
C LYS A 82 -0.96 -18.54 -4.60
N THR A 83 -1.31 -19.64 -5.22
CA THR A 83 -2.66 -19.88 -5.70
C THR A 83 -3.55 -20.54 -4.65
N LEU A 84 -2.96 -21.30 -3.71
CA LEU A 84 -3.68 -22.10 -2.72
C LEU A 84 -3.05 -21.97 -1.33
N GLY A 85 -3.88 -22.21 -0.31
CA GLY A 85 -3.46 -22.22 1.08
C GLY A 85 -3.26 -20.83 1.68
N PRO A 86 -2.78 -20.74 2.93
CA PRO A 86 -2.51 -19.46 3.60
C PRO A 86 -1.33 -18.73 2.94
N ALA A 87 -1.37 -17.42 2.96
CA ALA A 87 -0.29 -16.54 2.54
C ALA A 87 -0.02 -15.49 3.62
N ASP A 88 1.17 -14.87 3.58
CA ASP A 88 1.53 -13.81 4.53
C ASP A 88 0.75 -12.52 4.23
N LEU A 89 0.60 -12.18 2.95
CA LEU A 89 -0.20 -11.05 2.49
C LEU A 89 -1.42 -11.57 1.74
N ASN A 90 -2.60 -11.16 2.15
CA ASN A 90 -3.87 -11.58 1.57
C ASN A 90 -4.62 -10.36 1.04
N PHE A 91 -4.79 -10.28 -0.26
CA PHE A 91 -5.52 -9.19 -0.93
C PHE A 91 -6.96 -9.60 -1.17
N LYS A 92 -7.90 -8.71 -0.88
CA LYS A 92 -9.33 -8.96 -0.99
C LYS A 92 -10.07 -7.71 -1.44
N PHE A 93 -10.91 -7.82 -2.47
CA PHE A 93 -11.89 -6.82 -2.80
C PHE A 93 -13.19 -7.15 -2.06
N ALA A 94 -13.78 -6.16 -1.39
CA ALA A 94 -14.94 -6.36 -0.53
C ALA A 94 -15.83 -5.11 -0.50
N VAL A 95 -17.05 -5.26 -0.02
CA VAL A 95 -18.01 -4.15 0.09
C VAL A 95 -18.49 -4.00 1.52
N ARG A 96 -18.72 -2.78 1.96
CA ARG A 96 -19.34 -2.47 3.26
C ARG A 96 -18.70 -3.27 4.42
N TYR A 97 -19.51 -4.01 5.18
CA TYR A 97 -19.03 -4.92 6.21
C TYR A 97 -18.47 -6.20 5.57
N HIS A 98 -17.24 -6.55 5.87
CA HIS A 98 -16.54 -7.64 5.21
C HIS A 98 -15.72 -8.54 6.16
N GLY A 99 -16.05 -8.47 7.46
CA GLY A 99 -15.50 -9.38 8.46
C GLY A 99 -14.49 -8.78 9.41
N ASP A 100 -14.21 -7.48 9.27
CA ASP A 100 -13.47 -6.66 10.22
C ASP A 100 -14.33 -5.47 10.70
N ASP A 101 -13.76 -4.64 11.58
CA ASP A 101 -14.46 -3.48 12.14
C ASP A 101 -14.36 -2.23 11.24
N ASP A 102 -13.49 -2.25 10.22
CA ASP A 102 -13.22 -1.15 9.30
C ASP A 102 -14.10 -1.24 8.05
N ARG A 103 -15.38 -0.85 8.20
CA ARG A 103 -16.35 -0.91 7.10
C ARG A 103 -16.04 0.08 5.99
N PHE A 104 -16.21 -0.35 4.75
CA PHE A 104 -16.17 0.54 3.60
C PHE A 104 -17.44 1.41 3.51
N ASP A 105 -17.26 2.61 3.00
CA ASP A 105 -18.31 3.66 2.91
C ASP A 105 -18.92 3.79 1.50
N GLY A 106 -18.36 3.07 0.50
CA GLY A 106 -18.81 3.11 -0.89
C GLY A 106 -17.99 4.06 -1.73
N PRO A 107 -18.44 4.43 -2.93
CA PRO A 107 -17.65 5.22 -3.86
C PRO A 107 -17.12 6.53 -3.27
N GLY A 108 -15.81 6.73 -3.33
CA GLY A 108 -15.12 7.83 -2.66
C GLY A 108 -14.86 7.53 -1.17
N GLY A 109 -14.32 8.50 -0.42
CA GLY A 109 -14.01 8.29 1.00
C GLY A 109 -12.88 7.27 1.20
N VAL A 110 -13.15 6.17 1.91
CA VAL A 110 -12.17 5.12 2.21
C VAL A 110 -12.01 4.17 1.03
N LEU A 111 -10.87 4.23 0.36
CA LEU A 111 -10.56 3.41 -0.81
C LEU A 111 -10.12 1.98 -0.45
N ALA A 112 -9.33 1.86 0.61
CA ALA A 112 -8.70 0.61 1.04
C ALA A 112 -8.16 0.76 2.46
N HIS A 113 -7.82 -0.37 3.09
CA HIS A 113 -7.08 -0.41 4.34
C HIS A 113 -6.22 -1.67 4.42
N ALA A 114 -5.24 -1.66 5.33
CA ALA A 114 -4.37 -2.79 5.58
C ALA A 114 -4.08 -2.97 7.06
N THR A 115 -3.88 -4.21 7.48
CA THR A 115 -3.37 -4.51 8.82
C THR A 115 -1.84 -4.48 8.85
N LEU A 116 -1.30 -3.91 9.91
CA LEU A 116 0.15 -3.90 10.13
C LEU A 116 0.71 -5.33 10.31
N PRO A 117 2.02 -5.56 10.11
CA PRO A 117 2.64 -6.85 10.36
C PRO A 117 2.37 -7.38 11.80
N THR A 118 2.07 -8.64 11.97
CA THR A 118 2.03 -9.74 11.00
C THR A 118 0.60 -10.09 10.55
N GLY A 119 -0.31 -9.13 10.55
CA GLY A 119 -1.71 -9.34 10.12
C GLY A 119 -1.79 -9.67 8.64
N GLY A 120 -1.27 -8.78 7.78
CA GLY A 120 -1.11 -9.03 6.35
C GLY A 120 -2.40 -9.04 5.52
N GLU A 121 -3.53 -8.61 6.08
CA GLU A 121 -4.77 -8.43 5.34
C GLU A 121 -4.76 -7.06 4.65
N ILE A 122 -5.09 -7.04 3.37
CA ILE A 122 -5.19 -5.83 2.55
C ILE A 122 -6.53 -5.87 1.83
N HIS A 123 -7.41 -4.93 2.16
CA HIS A 123 -8.76 -4.88 1.63
C HIS A 123 -8.96 -3.62 0.77
N PHE A 124 -9.67 -3.78 -0.35
CA PHE A 124 -10.03 -2.72 -1.28
C PHE A 124 -11.56 -2.61 -1.36
N ASP A 125 -12.10 -1.40 -1.35
CA ASP A 125 -13.54 -1.21 -1.56
C ASP A 125 -13.92 -1.59 -3.00
N ASP A 126 -14.71 -2.67 -3.16
CA ASP A 126 -15.18 -3.14 -4.48
C ASP A 126 -16.28 -2.23 -5.06
N GLN A 127 -16.72 -1.20 -4.36
CA GLN A 127 -17.62 -0.18 -4.89
C GLN A 127 -16.89 0.98 -5.58
N GLU A 128 -15.55 1.02 -5.47
CA GLU A 128 -14.73 1.98 -6.18
C GLU A 128 -14.60 1.66 -7.67
N THR A 129 -14.38 2.68 -8.48
CA THR A 129 -14.07 2.51 -9.89
C THR A 129 -12.57 2.28 -10.08
N TRP A 130 -12.15 1.02 -9.98
CA TRP A 130 -10.75 0.64 -10.14
C TRP A 130 -10.32 0.67 -11.60
N LEU A 131 -9.25 1.39 -11.90
CA LEU A 131 -8.67 1.56 -13.23
C LEU A 131 -7.13 1.38 -13.18
N LEU A 132 -6.52 1.35 -14.36
CA LEU A 132 -5.06 1.35 -14.55
C LEU A 132 -4.66 2.41 -15.56
N GLY A 133 -3.55 3.10 -15.27
CA GLY A 133 -2.94 4.08 -16.17
C GLY A 133 -3.72 5.39 -16.29
N ALA A 134 -3.51 6.12 -17.38
CA ALA A 134 -4.01 7.48 -17.59
C ALA A 134 -5.55 7.63 -17.51
N ASN A 135 -6.29 6.54 -17.62
CA ASN A 135 -7.76 6.59 -17.50
C ASN A 135 -8.21 6.83 -16.05
N ALA A 136 -7.40 6.48 -15.04
CA ALA A 136 -7.73 6.68 -13.64
C ALA A 136 -7.77 8.16 -13.24
N GLU A 137 -6.99 9.00 -13.91
CA GLU A 137 -6.95 10.45 -13.62
C GLU A 137 -8.31 11.14 -13.73
N LYS A 138 -9.15 10.69 -14.65
CA LYS A 138 -10.39 11.39 -15.01
C LYS A 138 -11.67 10.75 -14.47
N THR A 139 -11.67 9.45 -14.24
CA THR A 139 -12.90 8.69 -14.04
C THR A 139 -12.87 7.65 -12.93
N GLY A 140 -11.76 7.51 -12.19
CA GLY A 140 -11.68 6.51 -11.13
C GLY A 140 -10.37 6.53 -10.36
N THR A 141 -10.11 5.43 -9.69
CA THR A 141 -8.99 5.25 -8.75
C THR A 141 -7.94 4.30 -9.34
N GLU A 142 -6.68 4.71 -9.35
CA GLU A 142 -5.57 3.89 -9.85
C GLU A 142 -5.22 2.78 -8.85
N LEU A 143 -5.59 1.56 -9.19
CA LEU A 143 -5.38 0.39 -8.33
C LEU A 143 -3.91 0.20 -7.93
N TYR A 144 -2.97 0.42 -8.84
CA TYR A 144 -1.55 0.25 -8.59
C TYR A 144 -1.02 1.18 -7.49
N ILE A 145 -1.47 2.44 -7.46
CA ILE A 145 -1.05 3.43 -6.46
C ILE A 145 -1.60 3.06 -5.09
N VAL A 146 -2.91 2.78 -5.01
CA VAL A 146 -3.55 2.40 -3.74
C VAL A 146 -2.97 1.09 -3.22
N ALA A 147 -2.79 0.08 -4.07
CA ALA A 147 -2.14 -1.17 -3.67
C ALA A 147 -0.72 -0.95 -3.13
N ALA A 148 0.07 -0.08 -3.77
CA ALA A 148 1.41 0.22 -3.29
C ALA A 148 1.40 0.90 -1.91
N HIS A 149 0.44 1.79 -1.64
CA HIS A 149 0.24 2.43 -0.34
C HIS A 149 -0.13 1.40 0.73
N GLU A 150 -1.16 0.58 0.50
CA GLU A 150 -1.63 -0.41 1.46
C GLU A 150 -0.57 -1.49 1.74
N ILE A 151 0.21 -1.88 0.74
CA ILE A 151 1.37 -2.76 0.94
C ILE A 151 2.40 -2.10 1.87
N GLY A 152 2.61 -0.79 1.79
CA GLY A 152 3.46 -0.05 2.73
C GLY A 152 3.03 -0.27 4.18
N HIS A 153 1.74 -0.18 4.48
CA HIS A 153 1.18 -0.49 5.80
C HIS A 153 1.36 -1.96 6.18
N ALA A 154 1.03 -2.88 5.28
CA ALA A 154 1.21 -4.32 5.50
C ALA A 154 2.69 -4.71 5.69
N LEU A 155 3.62 -3.84 5.33
CA LEU A 155 5.06 -3.97 5.61
C LEU A 155 5.51 -3.19 6.86
N GLY A 156 4.63 -2.46 7.54
CA GLY A 156 4.93 -1.78 8.80
C GLY A 156 5.18 -0.28 8.70
N LEU A 157 4.95 0.33 7.54
CA LEU A 157 4.96 1.79 7.41
C LEU A 157 3.64 2.37 7.92
N GLU A 158 3.72 3.51 8.55
CA GLU A 158 2.58 4.34 8.92
C GLU A 158 2.40 5.50 7.95
N HIS A 159 1.32 6.29 8.12
CA HIS A 159 1.11 7.46 7.29
C HIS A 159 2.24 8.47 7.42
N SER A 160 2.67 9.01 6.27
CA SER A 160 3.63 10.10 6.18
C SER A 160 2.93 11.47 6.20
N LYS A 161 3.53 12.43 6.90
CA LYS A 161 3.11 13.84 6.82
C LYS A 161 3.75 14.59 5.65
N VAL A 162 4.65 13.93 4.93
CA VAL A 162 5.35 14.55 3.80
C VAL A 162 4.44 14.56 2.59
N ARG A 163 4.11 15.76 2.14
CA ARG A 163 3.32 15.94 0.92
C ARG A 163 4.05 15.31 -0.28
N GLY A 164 3.35 14.47 -1.03
CA GLY A 164 3.90 13.75 -2.18
C GLY A 164 4.61 12.44 -1.84
N ALA A 165 4.72 12.06 -0.56
CA ALA A 165 5.05 10.68 -0.20
C ALA A 165 3.91 9.74 -0.59
N LEU A 166 4.26 8.51 -0.99
CA LEU A 166 3.26 7.48 -1.26
C LEU A 166 2.44 7.18 -0.01
N MET A 167 3.08 7.17 1.16
CA MET A 167 2.42 6.90 2.44
C MET A 167 1.63 8.09 3.01
N ALA A 168 1.41 9.19 2.24
CA ALA A 168 0.47 10.23 2.66
C ALA A 168 -0.98 9.67 2.64
N PRO A 169 -1.85 10.02 3.63
CA PRO A 169 -3.14 9.35 3.81
C PRO A 169 -4.17 9.62 2.73
N PHE A 170 -4.02 10.70 1.96
CA PHE A 170 -4.96 11.08 0.92
C PHE A 170 -4.47 10.63 -0.45
N TYR A 171 -5.39 10.02 -1.21
CA TYR A 171 -5.10 9.58 -2.56
C TYR A 171 -4.75 10.77 -3.47
N ALA A 172 -3.68 10.62 -4.23
CA ALA A 172 -3.28 11.54 -5.29
C ALA A 172 -2.92 10.73 -6.54
N TYR A 173 -3.63 10.98 -7.63
CA TYR A 173 -3.30 10.36 -8.89
C TYR A 173 -1.89 10.78 -9.36
N SER A 174 -1.17 9.81 -9.92
CA SER A 174 0.08 10.06 -10.65
C SER A 174 0.16 9.14 -11.85
N SER A 175 0.55 9.65 -13.00
CA SER A 175 0.76 8.85 -14.22
C SER A 175 1.91 7.85 -14.10
N TYR A 176 2.80 8.06 -13.14
CA TYR A 176 3.88 7.15 -12.77
C TYR A 176 4.13 7.23 -11.27
N LEU A 177 4.37 6.10 -10.65
CA LEU A 177 4.65 6.01 -9.23
C LEU A 177 6.17 5.95 -9.00
N ILE A 178 6.69 6.97 -8.34
CA ILE A 178 8.06 7.02 -7.82
C ILE A 178 7.95 7.20 -6.30
N LEU A 179 8.60 6.30 -5.55
CA LEU A 179 8.65 6.44 -4.10
C LEU A 179 9.37 7.74 -3.71
N HIS A 180 8.76 8.50 -2.83
CA HIS A 180 9.41 9.64 -2.21
C HIS A 180 10.56 9.15 -1.33
N ARG A 181 11.57 10.01 -1.11
CA ARG A 181 12.71 9.68 -0.23
C ARG A 181 12.29 9.29 1.19
N ASP A 182 11.18 9.80 1.66
CA ASP A 182 10.58 9.48 2.96
C ASP A 182 10.11 8.03 3.00
N ASP A 183 9.36 7.58 1.99
CA ASP A 183 8.92 6.18 1.85
C ASP A 183 10.11 5.22 1.80
N VAL A 184 11.13 5.58 1.01
CA VAL A 184 12.36 4.78 0.87
C VAL A 184 13.12 4.71 2.19
N ALA A 185 13.27 5.83 2.89
CA ALA A 185 13.95 5.88 4.19
C ALA A 185 13.20 5.04 5.22
N GLY A 186 11.87 5.17 5.28
CA GLY A 186 11.00 4.40 6.17
C GLY A 186 11.18 2.90 5.96
N ILE A 187 10.98 2.40 4.73
CA ILE A 187 11.05 0.96 4.47
C ILE A 187 12.46 0.38 4.65
N GLN A 188 13.49 1.16 4.34
CA GLN A 188 14.89 0.75 4.54
C GLN A 188 15.28 0.75 6.02
N ASN A 189 14.68 1.60 6.85
CA ASN A 189 14.84 1.57 8.29
C ASN A 189 14.28 0.26 8.89
N LEU A 190 13.14 -0.23 8.36
CA LEU A 190 12.50 -1.45 8.82
C LEU A 190 13.23 -2.73 8.35
N TYR A 191 13.65 -2.80 7.09
CA TYR A 191 14.14 -4.06 6.48
C TYR A 191 15.58 -4.01 6.00
N GLY A 192 16.24 -2.86 6.07
CA GLY A 192 17.57 -2.64 5.53
C GLY A 192 17.57 -2.33 4.03
N LYS A 193 18.70 -1.82 3.56
CA LYS A 193 18.91 -1.48 2.14
C LYS A 193 19.18 -2.75 1.32
N LEU A 194 18.73 -2.73 0.06
CA LEU A 194 19.16 -3.72 -0.91
C LEU A 194 20.65 -3.51 -1.20
N PHE A 195 21.51 -4.44 -0.77
CA PHE A 195 22.93 -4.38 -1.13
C PHE A 195 23.08 -4.72 -2.62
N SER A 196 23.40 -3.72 -3.42
CA SER A 196 23.97 -3.98 -4.74
C SER A 196 25.30 -4.72 -4.54
N LYS A 197 25.37 -5.97 -4.96
CA LYS A 197 26.67 -6.62 -5.17
C LYS A 197 27.35 -5.87 -6.32
N ARG A 198 28.03 -4.77 -6.02
CA ARG A 198 29.02 -4.24 -6.95
C ARG A 198 29.99 -5.40 -7.18
N LYS A 199 30.03 -5.91 -8.39
CA LYS A 199 31.07 -6.81 -8.86
C LYS A 199 32.39 -6.11 -8.62
N SER A 200 33.09 -6.48 -7.57
CA SER A 200 34.53 -6.20 -7.38
C SER A 200 35.30 -7.10 -8.36
N ALA A 201 35.15 -6.80 -9.66
CA ALA A 201 35.83 -7.51 -10.75
C ALA A 201 36.98 -6.67 -11.30
N TRP A 202 37.75 -6.01 -10.41
CA TRP A 202 38.91 -5.21 -10.84
C TRP A 202 40.22 -5.59 -10.16
N TRP A 203 40.34 -6.76 -9.51
CA TRP A 203 41.55 -7.14 -8.83
C TRP A 203 42.36 -8.27 -9.50
N PHE A 204 42.05 -8.71 -10.72
CA PHE A 204 42.78 -9.79 -11.39
C PHE A 204 43.47 -9.44 -12.72
N LEU A 205 43.81 -8.19 -12.97
CA LEU A 205 44.63 -7.82 -14.14
C LEU A 205 45.75 -6.85 -13.72
N ARG A 206 46.65 -7.29 -12.89
CA ARG A 206 48.07 -6.81 -12.81
C ARG A 206 48.91 -7.86 -12.14
N LYS A 207 49.39 -8.77 -12.94
CA LYS A 207 50.72 -9.38 -12.83
C LYS A 207 51.19 -9.72 -14.24
#